data_b89e56ce6593f372d09ed79dd6b52c0c
#
_entry.id   b89e56ce6593f372d09ed79dd6b52c0c
#
_cell.length_a   1.000
_cell.length_b   1.000
_cell.length_c   1.000
_cell.angle_alpha   90.00
_cell.angle_beta   90.00
_cell.angle_gamma   90.00
#
_symmetry.space_group_name_H-M   'P 1'
#
loop_
_entity.id
_entity.type
_entity.pdbx_description
1 polymer ?
#
loop_
_entity_poly.entity_id
_entity_poly.type
_entity_poly.pdbx_seq_one_letter_code
_entity_poly.pdbx_strand_id
1 'polypeptide(L)'
;MQDVSIKMNPADAGISQKRLDDLLLRVKREVDEGLLPSAQIAIAKNGKLIAFETFGSATNDSLYCVFSSTKAITAAAGWLLIQEGKLDVTHKVSDLIPEFATNGKQDIRIEQLFTHTAGFPHAPFRPTDWNDKALRYRRFSNWTLNWSPGSRFEYHATSSMWVIAEIIERLSGESFADYIRTHIAEPLNLSDLYIGC
;
A
#
# COMPACT_ATOMS: atom_id res chain seq x y z
N MET A 1 7.19 8.06 -20.01
CA MET A 1 6.86 9.30 -19.27
C MET A 1 5.61 9.90 -19.90
N GLN A 2 4.50 9.94 -19.16
CA GLN A 2 3.36 10.74 -19.59
C GLN A 2 3.76 12.21 -19.53
N ASP A 3 3.39 12.96 -20.57
CA ASP A 3 3.67 14.39 -20.61
C ASP A 3 2.86 15.09 -19.50
N VAL A 4 3.51 15.35 -18.37
CA VAL A 4 2.95 16.02 -17.18
C VAL A 4 2.69 17.53 -17.47
N SER A 5 3.01 17.99 -18.68
CA SER A 5 2.92 19.40 -19.07
C SER A 5 1.50 19.90 -19.33
N ILE A 6 0.52 19.02 -19.55
CA ILE A 6 -0.86 19.44 -19.84
C ILE A 6 -1.65 19.55 -18.53
N LYS A 7 -1.55 20.70 -17.90
CA LYS A 7 -2.39 21.05 -16.74
C LYS A 7 -3.69 21.70 -17.22
N MET A 8 -4.81 21.27 -16.63
CA MET A 8 -6.10 21.98 -16.81
C MET A 8 -6.06 23.29 -16.04
N ASN A 9 -6.68 24.35 -16.61
CA ASN A 9 -6.85 25.58 -15.86
C ASN A 9 -7.73 25.32 -14.63
N PRO A 10 -7.31 25.72 -13.42
CA PRO A 10 -8.07 25.51 -12.19
C PRO A 10 -9.53 26.01 -12.26
N ALA A 11 -9.77 27.14 -12.92
CA ALA A 11 -11.12 27.72 -13.07
C ALA A 11 -12.05 26.78 -13.86
N ASP A 12 -11.54 26.13 -14.91
CA ASP A 12 -12.30 25.16 -15.72
C ASP A 12 -12.67 23.90 -14.94
N ALA A 13 -11.90 23.62 -13.89
CA ALA A 13 -12.19 22.54 -12.94
C ALA A 13 -13.10 22.99 -11.78
N GLY A 14 -13.51 24.26 -11.74
CA GLY A 14 -14.24 24.86 -10.62
C GLY A 14 -13.40 24.93 -9.33
N ILE A 15 -12.08 25.12 -9.48
CA ILE A 15 -11.14 25.34 -8.39
C ILE A 15 -10.73 26.82 -8.39
N SER A 16 -10.79 27.45 -7.21
CA SER A 16 -10.30 28.80 -7.02
C SER A 16 -8.78 28.86 -7.18
N GLN A 17 -8.28 29.64 -8.13
CA GLN A 17 -6.85 29.87 -8.30
C GLN A 17 -6.22 30.34 -6.99
N LYS A 18 -6.84 31.32 -6.31
CA LYS A 18 -6.33 31.84 -5.04
C LYS A 18 -6.14 30.73 -3.99
N ARG A 19 -7.09 29.81 -3.84
CA ARG A 19 -6.99 28.71 -2.87
C ARG A 19 -5.91 27.70 -3.26
N LEU A 20 -5.72 27.49 -4.56
CA LEU A 20 -4.63 26.65 -5.05
C LEU A 20 -3.28 27.29 -4.73
N ASP A 21 -3.13 28.60 -5.01
CA ASP A 21 -1.92 29.35 -4.70
C ASP A 21 -1.64 29.34 -3.19
N ASP A 22 -2.65 29.57 -2.35
CA ASP A 22 -2.53 29.51 -0.88
C ASP A 22 -2.02 28.11 -0.41
N LEU A 23 -2.51 27.03 -1.02
CA LEU A 23 -2.06 25.67 -0.73
C LEU A 23 -0.60 25.45 -1.15
N LEU A 24 -0.25 25.81 -2.37
CA LEU A 24 1.13 25.64 -2.88
C LEU A 24 2.14 26.49 -2.08
N LEU A 25 1.76 27.71 -1.72
CA LEU A 25 2.56 28.57 -0.83
C LEU A 25 2.74 27.93 0.56
N ARG A 26 1.69 27.27 1.07
CA ARG A 26 1.80 26.55 2.35
C ARG A 26 2.81 25.41 2.27
N VAL A 27 2.75 24.58 1.21
CA VAL A 27 3.71 23.49 1.00
C VAL A 27 5.13 24.03 0.86
N LYS A 28 5.30 25.08 0.05
CA LYS A 28 6.60 25.73 -0.16
C LYS A 28 7.19 26.23 1.14
N ARG A 29 6.39 26.85 2.00
CA ARG A 29 6.85 27.38 3.30
C ARG A 29 7.41 26.29 4.20
N GLU A 30 6.79 25.11 4.29
CA GLU A 30 7.29 24.00 5.12
C GLU A 30 8.70 23.53 4.67
N VAL A 31 8.99 23.66 3.38
CA VAL A 31 10.31 23.36 2.81
C VAL A 31 11.28 24.52 3.07
N ASP A 32 10.89 25.77 2.81
CA ASP A 32 11.74 26.94 3.00
C ASP A 32 12.15 27.16 4.47
N GLU A 33 11.27 26.81 5.41
CA GLU A 33 11.53 26.84 6.86
C GLU A 33 12.37 25.64 7.36
N GLY A 34 12.71 24.70 6.46
CA GLY A 34 13.56 23.55 6.77
C GLY A 34 12.85 22.42 7.53
N LEU A 35 11.52 22.42 7.61
CA LEU A 35 10.75 21.35 8.24
C LEU A 35 10.75 20.08 7.37
N LEU A 36 10.81 20.23 6.05
CA LEU A 36 10.90 19.15 5.08
C LEU A 36 12.05 19.43 4.11
N PRO A 37 12.85 18.43 3.72
CA PRO A 37 13.91 18.61 2.72
C PRO A 37 13.35 18.87 1.32
N SER A 38 12.18 18.35 1.03
CA SER A 38 11.46 18.49 -0.24
C SER A 38 10.01 18.07 -0.11
N ALA A 39 9.20 18.46 -1.10
CA ALA A 39 7.83 17.99 -1.25
C ALA A 39 7.44 17.91 -2.72
N GLN A 40 6.65 16.90 -3.08
CA GLN A 40 5.94 16.83 -4.35
C GLN A 40 4.43 16.85 -4.08
N ILE A 41 3.69 17.61 -4.88
CA ILE A 41 2.23 17.68 -4.79
C ILE A 41 1.63 17.56 -6.19
N ALA A 42 0.64 16.66 -6.32
CA ALA A 42 -0.19 16.55 -7.51
C ALA A 42 -1.65 16.73 -7.12
N ILE A 43 -2.38 17.53 -7.89
CA ILE A 43 -3.80 17.77 -7.70
C ILE A 43 -4.51 17.48 -9.02
N ALA A 44 -5.49 16.58 -8.96
CA ALA A 44 -6.32 16.24 -10.10
C ALA A 44 -7.80 16.33 -9.73
N LYS A 45 -8.65 16.62 -10.72
CA LYS A 45 -10.10 16.60 -10.60
C LYS A 45 -10.71 16.05 -11.87
N ASN A 46 -11.65 15.14 -11.74
CA ASN A 46 -12.31 14.47 -12.88
C ASN A 46 -11.30 13.86 -13.88
N GLY A 47 -10.26 13.22 -13.36
CA GLY A 47 -9.21 12.57 -14.17
C GLY A 47 -8.25 13.53 -14.87
N LYS A 48 -8.32 14.85 -14.60
CA LYS A 48 -7.44 15.86 -15.22
C LYS A 48 -6.50 16.47 -14.19
N LEU A 49 -5.22 16.53 -14.53
CA LEU A 49 -4.20 17.16 -13.70
C LEU A 49 -4.40 18.69 -13.69
N ILE A 50 -4.36 19.29 -12.50
CA ILE A 50 -4.54 20.72 -12.27
C ILE A 50 -3.24 21.35 -11.81
N ALA A 51 -2.55 20.69 -10.88
CA ALA A 51 -1.24 21.10 -10.40
C ALA A 51 -0.34 19.90 -10.23
N PHE A 52 0.93 20.06 -10.55
CA PHE A 52 2.02 19.16 -10.21
C PHE A 52 3.24 20.03 -9.95
N GLU A 53 3.63 20.12 -8.69
CA GLU A 53 4.70 21.00 -8.24
C GLU A 53 5.66 20.25 -7.33
N THR A 54 6.94 20.60 -7.46
CA THR A 54 8.02 20.03 -6.63
C THR A 54 8.80 21.18 -5.97
N PHE A 55 9.09 21.02 -4.68
CA PHE A 55 9.77 22.00 -3.85
C PHE A 55 10.99 21.39 -3.17
N GLY A 56 12.02 22.20 -2.92
CA GLY A 56 13.22 21.82 -2.18
C GLY A 56 14.22 21.02 -3.02
N SER A 57 14.85 20.01 -2.40
CA SER A 57 15.96 19.27 -3.01
C SER A 57 15.54 18.20 -4.02
N ALA A 58 14.24 17.92 -4.16
CA ALA A 58 13.70 16.95 -5.12
C ALA A 58 13.50 17.54 -6.51
N THR A 59 13.39 16.67 -7.49
CA THR A 59 12.95 16.95 -8.86
C THR A 59 11.64 16.23 -9.16
N ASN A 60 11.02 16.50 -10.31
CA ASN A 60 9.81 15.79 -10.72
C ASN A 60 10.00 14.28 -10.88
N ASP A 61 11.24 13.83 -11.10
CA ASP A 61 11.61 12.41 -11.26
C ASP A 61 12.01 11.76 -9.91
N SER A 62 11.98 12.52 -8.82
CA SER A 62 12.32 11.98 -7.49
C SER A 62 11.27 11.00 -7.01
N LEU A 63 11.73 9.83 -6.54
CA LEU A 63 10.89 8.80 -5.94
C LEU A 63 10.82 8.98 -4.43
N TYR A 64 9.63 8.85 -3.88
CA TYR A 64 9.38 8.94 -2.45
C TYR A 64 8.97 7.58 -1.88
N CYS A 65 9.50 7.26 -0.71
CA CYS A 65 8.98 6.14 0.07
C CYS A 65 7.62 6.55 0.65
N VAL A 66 6.55 5.91 0.16
CA VAL A 66 5.17 6.28 0.51
C VAL A 66 4.61 5.53 1.72
N PHE A 67 5.46 4.74 2.40
CA PHE A 67 5.11 4.04 3.64
C PHE A 67 3.72 3.37 3.58
N SER A 68 2.83 3.71 4.50
CA SER A 68 1.51 3.05 4.63
C SER A 68 0.53 3.35 3.50
N SER A 69 0.80 4.31 2.62
CA SER A 69 0.02 4.46 1.37
C SER A 69 0.12 3.21 0.49
N THR A 70 1.21 2.44 0.62
CA THR A 70 1.39 1.11 0.00
C THR A 70 0.27 0.12 0.33
N LYS A 71 -0.39 0.24 1.51
CA LYS A 71 -1.49 -0.65 1.87
C LYS A 71 -2.67 -0.58 0.91
N ALA A 72 -2.95 0.61 0.37
CA ALA A 72 -4.01 0.77 -0.63
C ALA A 72 -3.70 -0.02 -1.91
N ILE A 73 -2.42 -0.05 -2.33
CA ILE A 73 -1.95 -0.80 -3.50
C ILE A 73 -2.03 -2.29 -3.21
N THR A 74 -1.56 -2.74 -2.04
CA THR A 74 -1.66 -4.14 -1.59
C THR A 74 -3.11 -4.59 -1.53
N ALA A 75 -4.01 -3.76 -0.99
CA ALA A 75 -5.44 -4.06 -0.95
C ALA A 75 -6.04 -4.15 -2.36
N ALA A 76 -5.67 -3.25 -3.28
CA ALA A 76 -6.12 -3.29 -4.67
C ALA A 76 -5.72 -4.62 -5.35
N ALA A 77 -4.50 -5.12 -5.09
CA ALA A 77 -4.07 -6.43 -5.58
C ALA A 77 -4.97 -7.58 -5.05
N GLY A 78 -5.31 -7.54 -3.77
CA GLY A 78 -6.28 -8.49 -3.19
C GLY A 78 -7.67 -8.37 -3.84
N TRP A 79 -8.12 -7.16 -4.15
CA TRP A 79 -9.41 -6.92 -4.82
C TRP A 79 -9.45 -7.48 -6.24
N LEU A 80 -8.34 -7.45 -6.98
CA LEU A 80 -8.27 -8.10 -8.29
C LEU A 80 -8.52 -9.60 -8.17
N LEU A 81 -7.91 -10.26 -7.18
CA LEU A 81 -8.15 -11.70 -6.92
C LEU A 81 -9.58 -11.98 -6.46
N ILE A 82 -10.23 -11.08 -5.72
CA ILE A 82 -11.65 -11.18 -5.37
C ILE A 82 -12.51 -11.07 -6.63
N GLN A 83 -12.22 -10.10 -7.48
CA GLN A 83 -12.93 -9.91 -8.76
C GLN A 83 -12.83 -11.13 -9.67
N GLU A 84 -11.68 -11.80 -9.66
CA GLU A 84 -11.43 -13.04 -10.42
C GLU A 84 -12.05 -14.30 -9.77
N GLY A 85 -12.66 -14.16 -8.59
CA GLY A 85 -13.19 -15.29 -7.82
C GLY A 85 -12.13 -16.22 -7.21
N LYS A 86 -10.86 -15.78 -7.20
CA LYS A 86 -9.75 -16.55 -6.64
C LYS A 86 -9.57 -16.36 -5.13
N LEU A 87 -10.04 -15.24 -4.58
CA LEU A 87 -9.94 -14.89 -3.17
C LEU A 87 -11.33 -14.65 -2.59
N ASP A 88 -11.70 -15.48 -1.60
CA ASP A 88 -12.86 -15.23 -0.73
C ASP A 88 -12.36 -14.78 0.65
N VAL A 89 -12.68 -13.55 1.01
CA VAL A 89 -12.23 -12.94 2.26
C VAL A 89 -12.86 -13.56 3.52
N THR A 90 -13.93 -14.35 3.36
CA THR A 90 -14.58 -15.08 4.47
C THR A 90 -13.84 -16.36 4.84
N HIS A 91 -12.96 -16.87 3.96
CA HIS A 91 -12.13 -18.04 4.23
C HIS A 91 -11.09 -17.73 5.31
N LYS A 92 -10.58 -18.80 5.92
CA LYS A 92 -9.50 -18.68 6.91
C LYS A 92 -8.16 -18.47 6.22
N VAL A 93 -7.29 -17.69 6.85
CA VAL A 93 -5.90 -17.53 6.41
C VAL A 93 -5.20 -18.90 6.35
N SER A 94 -5.48 -19.79 7.32
CA SER A 94 -4.90 -21.12 7.43
C SER A 94 -5.30 -22.07 6.29
N ASP A 95 -6.39 -21.80 5.58
CA ASP A 95 -6.79 -22.60 4.41
C ASP A 95 -5.81 -22.37 3.24
N LEU A 96 -5.23 -21.16 3.16
CA LEU A 96 -4.25 -20.80 2.14
C LEU A 96 -2.81 -20.89 2.65
N ILE A 97 -2.57 -20.62 3.93
CA ILE A 97 -1.26 -20.65 4.59
C ILE A 97 -1.32 -21.61 5.79
N PRO A 98 -1.18 -22.94 5.58
CA PRO A 98 -1.28 -23.90 6.68
C PRO A 98 -0.31 -23.62 7.83
N GLU A 99 0.87 -23.09 7.53
CA GLU A 99 1.89 -22.70 8.51
C GLU A 99 1.41 -21.61 9.47
N PHE A 100 0.35 -20.88 9.10
CA PHE A 100 -0.25 -19.86 9.94
C PHE A 100 -1.15 -20.42 11.06
N ALA A 101 -1.60 -21.69 10.95
CA ALA A 101 -2.54 -22.34 11.85
C ALA A 101 -1.91 -22.74 13.20
N THR A 102 -1.26 -21.78 13.88
CA THR A 102 -0.55 -21.99 15.15
C THR A 102 -0.88 -20.86 16.13
N ASN A 103 -0.65 -21.11 17.42
CA ASN A 103 -0.72 -20.10 18.47
C ASN A 103 -2.07 -19.34 18.53
N GLY A 104 -3.19 -20.03 18.25
CA GLY A 104 -4.52 -19.45 18.29
C GLY A 104 -4.95 -18.73 16.99
N LYS A 105 -4.12 -18.75 15.94
CA LYS A 105 -4.39 -18.04 14.67
C LYS A 105 -5.21 -18.83 13.64
N GLN A 106 -5.51 -20.10 13.91
CA GLN A 106 -6.17 -21.01 12.97
C GLN A 106 -7.55 -20.55 12.46
N ASP A 107 -8.21 -19.68 13.22
CA ASP A 107 -9.56 -19.20 12.90
C ASP A 107 -9.58 -17.77 12.35
N ILE A 108 -8.42 -17.15 12.12
CA ILE A 108 -8.34 -15.82 11.53
C ILE A 108 -8.87 -15.87 10.10
N ARG A 109 -9.87 -15.00 9.80
CA ARG A 109 -10.39 -14.82 8.45
C ARG A 109 -9.59 -13.80 7.68
N ILE A 110 -9.57 -13.94 6.36
CA ILE A 110 -8.83 -13.02 5.47
C ILE A 110 -9.34 -11.59 5.59
N GLU A 111 -10.65 -11.37 5.73
CA GLU A 111 -11.24 -10.04 5.97
C GLU A 111 -10.65 -9.32 7.19
N GLN A 112 -10.25 -10.07 8.23
CA GLN A 112 -9.67 -9.50 9.45
C GLN A 112 -8.26 -8.92 9.24
N LEU A 113 -7.54 -9.39 8.20
CA LEU A 113 -6.27 -8.80 7.80
C LEU A 113 -6.47 -7.39 7.23
N PHE A 114 -7.48 -7.23 6.35
CA PHE A 114 -7.79 -5.94 5.71
C PHE A 114 -8.42 -4.93 6.68
N THR A 115 -9.15 -5.41 7.67
CA THR A 115 -9.84 -4.56 8.65
C THR A 115 -9.06 -4.29 9.93
N HIS A 116 -7.82 -4.78 10.02
CA HIS A 116 -6.98 -4.64 11.22
C HIS A 116 -7.59 -5.24 12.50
N THR A 117 -8.34 -6.31 12.35
CA THR A 117 -9.00 -7.02 13.47
C THR A 117 -8.44 -8.43 13.69
N ALA A 118 -7.32 -8.76 13.07
CA ALA A 118 -6.73 -10.11 13.11
C ALA A 118 -6.04 -10.47 14.43
N GLY A 119 -5.66 -9.49 15.27
CA GLY A 119 -5.18 -9.75 16.62
C GLY A 119 -3.68 -9.92 16.81
N PHE A 120 -2.86 -9.57 15.82
CA PHE A 120 -1.39 -9.66 15.90
C PHE A 120 -0.66 -8.40 15.39
N PRO A 121 -1.06 -7.18 15.85
CA PRO A 121 -0.51 -5.93 15.32
C PRO A 121 1.00 -5.79 15.50
N HIS A 122 1.57 -6.44 16.54
CA HIS A 122 2.99 -6.34 16.91
C HIS A 122 3.82 -7.52 16.43
N ALA A 123 3.27 -8.39 15.58
CA ALA A 123 3.99 -9.56 15.05
C ALA A 123 5.22 -9.12 14.23
N PRO A 124 6.44 -9.56 14.59
CA PRO A 124 7.66 -9.04 14.01
C PRO A 124 7.95 -9.69 12.66
N PHE A 125 8.30 -8.87 11.66
CA PHE A 125 8.78 -9.33 10.37
C PHE A 125 9.86 -8.37 9.85
N ARG A 126 10.94 -8.91 9.27
CA ARG A 126 11.98 -8.12 8.62
C ARG A 126 11.82 -8.22 7.11
N PRO A 127 11.91 -7.14 6.35
CA PRO A 127 11.82 -7.19 4.88
C PRO A 127 12.80 -8.20 4.26
N THR A 128 14.01 -8.31 4.81
CA THR A 128 15.04 -9.28 4.38
C THR A 128 14.63 -10.75 4.54
N ASP A 129 13.64 -11.05 5.40
CA ASP A 129 13.16 -12.42 5.61
C ASP A 129 12.20 -12.87 4.49
N TRP A 130 11.74 -11.94 3.65
CA TRP A 130 10.71 -12.19 2.63
C TRP A 130 11.16 -13.20 1.56
N ASN A 131 12.38 -13.07 1.07
CA ASN A 131 12.90 -13.89 -0.03
C ASN A 131 13.24 -15.34 0.39
N ASP A 132 13.40 -15.60 1.68
CA ASP A 132 13.56 -16.97 2.23
C ASP A 132 12.18 -17.49 2.66
N LYS A 133 11.54 -18.29 1.80
CA LYS A 133 10.22 -18.87 2.07
C LYS A 133 10.20 -19.70 3.36
N ALA A 134 11.24 -20.47 3.65
CA ALA A 134 11.29 -21.30 4.87
C ALA A 134 11.35 -20.42 6.12
N LEU A 135 12.13 -19.35 6.08
CA LEU A 135 12.21 -18.36 7.16
C LEU A 135 10.89 -17.61 7.31
N ARG A 136 10.28 -17.17 6.21
CA ARG A 136 8.99 -16.48 6.19
C ARG A 136 7.90 -17.31 6.87
N TYR A 137 7.75 -18.58 6.50
CA TYR A 137 6.77 -19.50 7.11
C TYR A 137 7.04 -19.76 8.58
N ARG A 138 8.30 -19.91 8.94
CA ARG A 138 8.70 -20.02 10.35
C ARG A 138 8.34 -18.75 11.16
N ARG A 139 8.49 -17.55 10.57
CA ARG A 139 8.01 -16.31 11.20
C ARG A 139 6.50 -16.34 11.42
N PHE A 140 5.73 -16.67 10.38
CA PHE A 140 4.27 -16.78 10.49
C PHE A 140 3.84 -17.79 11.55
N SER A 141 4.46 -18.97 11.60
CA SER A 141 4.14 -19.99 12.63
C SER A 141 4.46 -19.51 14.04
N ASN A 142 5.52 -18.76 14.24
CA ASN A 142 5.95 -18.30 15.56
C ASN A 142 5.15 -17.11 16.10
N TRP A 143 4.40 -16.42 15.26
CA TRP A 143 3.59 -15.29 15.73
C TRP A 143 2.50 -15.72 16.70
N THR A 144 2.27 -14.89 17.70
CA THR A 144 1.23 -15.07 18.72
C THR A 144 0.20 -13.95 18.64
N LEU A 145 -0.99 -14.22 19.16
CA LEU A 145 -2.03 -13.21 19.28
C LEU A 145 -1.76 -12.26 20.47
N ASN A 146 -2.04 -10.99 20.28
CA ASN A 146 -2.13 -9.99 21.33
C ASN A 146 -3.54 -9.96 21.95
N TRP A 147 -4.56 -10.35 21.15
CA TRP A 147 -5.97 -10.44 21.56
C TRP A 147 -6.73 -11.34 20.57
N SER A 148 -7.92 -11.79 20.97
CA SER A 148 -8.75 -12.72 20.18
C SER A 148 -9.17 -12.08 18.85
N PRO A 149 -8.99 -12.75 17.69
CA PRO A 149 -9.39 -12.24 16.39
C PRO A 149 -10.84 -11.75 16.36
N GLY A 150 -11.07 -10.59 15.77
CA GLY A 150 -12.38 -9.96 15.67
C GLY A 150 -12.85 -9.22 16.92
N SER A 151 -12.20 -9.36 18.08
CA SER A 151 -12.65 -8.74 19.32
C SER A 151 -12.27 -7.28 19.49
N ARG A 152 -11.30 -6.80 18.70
CA ARG A 152 -10.74 -5.44 18.81
C ARG A 152 -10.20 -4.97 17.47
N PHE A 153 -10.28 -3.68 17.22
CA PHE A 153 -9.54 -2.98 16.16
C PHE A 153 -8.24 -2.42 16.73
N GLU A 154 -7.14 -2.69 16.05
CA GLU A 154 -5.86 -2.03 16.28
C GLU A 154 -5.06 -2.05 14.98
N TYR A 155 -4.49 -0.91 14.60
CA TYR A 155 -3.74 -0.78 13.35
C TYR A 155 -2.53 -1.73 13.31
N HIS A 156 -2.55 -2.68 12.39
CA HIS A 156 -1.45 -3.59 12.10
C HIS A 156 -0.50 -2.87 11.13
N ALA A 157 0.57 -2.27 11.64
CA ALA A 157 1.45 -1.41 10.85
C ALA A 157 2.02 -2.11 9.61
N THR A 158 2.43 -3.36 9.73
CA THR A 158 3.01 -4.18 8.64
C THR A 158 2.51 -5.62 8.63
N SER A 159 2.24 -6.20 9.79
CA SER A 159 2.06 -7.65 9.96
C SER A 159 0.93 -8.24 9.09
N SER A 160 -0.24 -7.61 9.02
CA SER A 160 -1.33 -8.05 8.14
C SER A 160 -0.96 -8.00 6.67
N MET A 161 -0.20 -6.97 6.24
CA MET A 161 0.18 -6.79 4.85
C MET A 161 1.15 -7.87 4.37
N TRP A 162 2.05 -8.35 5.22
CA TRP A 162 2.92 -9.48 4.90
C TRP A 162 2.12 -10.77 4.63
N VAL A 163 1.05 -11.00 5.41
CA VAL A 163 0.18 -12.17 5.20
C VAL A 163 -0.63 -12.01 3.91
N ILE A 164 -1.16 -10.81 3.63
CA ILE A 164 -1.88 -10.53 2.38
C ILE A 164 -0.96 -10.72 1.17
N ALA A 165 0.28 -10.24 1.23
CA ALA A 165 1.24 -10.43 0.15
C ALA A 165 1.54 -11.93 -0.11
N GLU A 166 1.67 -12.74 0.95
CA GLU A 166 1.80 -14.20 0.81
C GLU A 166 0.58 -14.85 0.18
N ILE A 167 -0.63 -14.42 0.56
CA ILE A 167 -1.86 -14.92 -0.05
C ILE A 167 -1.88 -14.60 -1.55
N ILE A 168 -1.48 -13.39 -1.93
CA ILE A 168 -1.41 -12.97 -3.33
C ILE A 168 -0.42 -13.86 -4.10
N GLU A 169 0.79 -14.10 -3.58
CA GLU A 169 1.76 -14.99 -4.21
C GLU A 169 1.24 -16.41 -4.39
N ARG A 170 0.56 -16.96 -3.39
CA ARG A 170 0.01 -18.32 -3.46
C ARG A 170 -1.12 -18.47 -4.47
N LEU A 171 -1.99 -17.47 -4.57
CA LEU A 171 -3.14 -17.54 -5.46
C LEU A 171 -2.82 -17.17 -6.91
N SER A 172 -1.84 -16.29 -7.11
CA SER A 172 -1.43 -15.88 -8.46
C SER A 172 -0.33 -16.77 -9.05
N GLY A 173 0.54 -17.33 -8.21
CA GLY A 173 1.75 -18.03 -8.63
C GLY A 173 2.89 -17.09 -9.02
N GLU A 174 2.70 -15.78 -8.89
CA GLU A 174 3.68 -14.73 -9.18
C GLU A 174 4.32 -14.22 -7.88
N SER A 175 5.53 -13.61 -7.96
CA SER A 175 6.03 -12.84 -6.83
C SER A 175 5.12 -11.64 -6.56
N PHE A 176 5.03 -11.20 -5.29
CA PHE A 176 4.19 -10.05 -4.94
C PHE A 176 4.57 -8.79 -5.74
N ALA A 177 5.87 -8.54 -5.91
CA ALA A 177 6.34 -7.40 -6.68
C ALA A 177 5.96 -7.51 -8.17
N ASP A 178 6.11 -8.68 -8.78
CA ASP A 178 5.71 -8.91 -10.17
C ASP A 178 4.20 -8.79 -10.36
N TYR A 179 3.41 -9.33 -9.42
CA TYR A 179 1.96 -9.21 -9.47
C TYR A 179 1.51 -7.75 -9.47
N ILE A 180 2.05 -6.93 -8.58
CA ILE A 180 1.75 -5.47 -8.55
C ILE A 180 2.17 -4.80 -9.85
N ARG A 181 3.38 -5.10 -10.33
CA ARG A 181 3.89 -4.53 -11.58
C ARG A 181 2.98 -4.88 -12.77
N THR A 182 2.68 -6.15 -12.94
CA THR A 182 1.96 -6.66 -14.13
C THR A 182 0.48 -6.30 -14.11
N HIS A 183 -0.17 -6.40 -12.94
CA HIS A 183 -1.63 -6.27 -12.85
C HIS A 183 -2.12 -4.89 -12.39
N ILE A 184 -1.24 -4.03 -11.87
CA ILE A 184 -1.59 -2.69 -11.41
C ILE A 184 -0.76 -1.61 -12.11
N ALA A 185 0.57 -1.67 -12.00
CA ALA A 185 1.43 -0.58 -12.47
C ALA A 185 1.41 -0.45 -14.00
N GLU A 186 1.67 -1.53 -14.73
CA GLU A 186 1.69 -1.54 -16.20
C GLU A 186 0.34 -1.15 -16.82
N PRO A 187 -0.83 -1.72 -16.41
CA PRO A 187 -2.12 -1.31 -16.96
C PRO A 187 -2.48 0.15 -16.73
N LEU A 188 -1.96 0.74 -15.64
CA LEU A 188 -2.18 2.14 -15.31
C LEU A 188 -1.06 3.07 -15.83
N ASN A 189 -0.06 2.52 -16.56
CA ASN A 189 1.12 3.24 -17.05
C ASN A 189 1.91 3.94 -15.92
N LEU A 190 2.02 3.30 -14.75
CA LEU A 190 2.78 3.79 -13.59
C LEU A 190 4.19 3.20 -13.61
N SER A 191 5.06 3.70 -14.51
CA SER A 191 6.44 3.21 -14.69
C SER A 191 7.32 3.34 -13.44
N ASP A 192 6.97 4.30 -12.58
CA ASP A 192 7.76 4.68 -11.40
C ASP A 192 7.13 4.20 -10.08
N LEU A 193 6.19 3.26 -10.16
CA LEU A 193 5.64 2.58 -9.00
C LEU A 193 6.42 1.30 -8.70
N TYR A 194 7.15 1.29 -7.61
CA TYR A 194 7.92 0.14 -7.14
C TYR A 194 7.39 -0.35 -5.80
N ILE A 195 7.28 -1.66 -5.63
CA ILE A 195 6.88 -2.31 -4.38
C ILE A 195 7.71 -3.58 -4.19
N GLY A 196 8.11 -3.83 -2.95
CA GLY A 196 9.02 -4.92 -2.63
C GLY A 196 10.48 -4.53 -2.79
N CYS A 197 11.38 -5.46 -2.47
CA CYS A 197 12.85 -5.32 -2.57
C CYS A 197 13.40 -6.38 -3.51
#